data_284c21a251beabcd45961032b99afe1e
#
_entry.id   284c21a251beabcd45961032b99afe1e
#
_cell.length_a   1.000
_cell.length_b   1.000
_cell.length_c   1.000
_cell.angle_alpha   90.00
_cell.angle_beta   90.00
_cell.angle_gamma   90.00
#
_symmetry.space_group_name_H-M   'P 1'
#
loop_
_entity.id
_entity.type
_entity.pdbx_description
1 polymer ?
#
loop_
_entity_poly.entity_id
_entity_poly.type
_entity_poly.pdbx_seq_one_letter_code
_entity_poly.pdbx_strand_id
1 'polypeptide(L)'
;MDTQTSPLDDSSPGIIASADDLRTVEALRRGDEAAFTMLITEYHSALVRLAALYVNDRAVAEDVAQETWIAVLHGIGRFEGRSSLKTWLFRILTNRAKTRAQREGRYVPLSAEDEDNENAPSVSAERFNPDTGHWDARPSGWGNIPEERLLSQETRTLIQKAIDALPPKQREVITLRDINGWSSEEVCNILEISETNQRVLLHRARSKVRQALEHYLAE
;
A
#
# COMPACT_ATOMS: atom_id res chain seq x y z
N MET A 1 -21.68 -13.84 43.92
CA MET A 1 -21.09 -14.58 42.81
C MET A 1 -20.86 -13.57 41.69
N ASP A 2 -19.75 -12.87 41.77
CA ASP A 2 -19.42 -11.80 40.83
C ASP A 2 -18.59 -12.40 39.70
N THR A 3 -19.20 -12.46 38.52
CA THR A 3 -18.49 -12.83 37.27
C THR A 3 -17.84 -11.57 36.72
N GLN A 4 -16.56 -11.39 37.02
CA GLN A 4 -15.71 -10.41 36.35
C GLN A 4 -15.51 -10.85 34.89
N THR A 5 -16.11 -10.12 33.99
CA THR A 5 -15.80 -10.18 32.54
C THR A 5 -14.54 -9.36 32.31
N SER A 6 -13.42 -10.04 32.09
CA SER A 6 -12.17 -9.41 31.62
C SER A 6 -12.41 -8.82 30.24
N PRO A 7 -11.97 -7.58 29.97
CA PRO A 7 -11.93 -7.06 28.61
C PRO A 7 -10.86 -7.82 27.82
N LEU A 8 -11.25 -8.34 26.65
CA LEU A 8 -10.35 -8.94 25.68
C LEU A 8 -9.37 -7.85 25.22
N ASP A 9 -8.13 -8.04 25.60
CA ASP A 9 -6.98 -7.25 25.11
C ASP A 9 -6.76 -7.64 23.64
N ASP A 10 -7.31 -6.85 22.73
CA ASP A 10 -7.15 -6.96 21.26
C ASP A 10 -5.85 -6.25 20.83
N SER A 11 -4.79 -6.50 21.54
CA SER A 11 -3.43 -6.04 21.19
C SER A 11 -2.76 -7.12 20.33
N SER A 12 -3.08 -7.16 19.04
CA SER A 12 -2.19 -7.83 18.08
C SER A 12 -0.78 -7.25 18.27
N PRO A 13 0.26 -8.08 18.46
CA PRO A 13 1.61 -7.57 18.63
C PRO A 13 2.02 -6.85 17.34
N GLY A 14 2.01 -5.53 17.38
CA GLY A 14 2.44 -4.70 16.24
C GLY A 14 3.84 -5.12 15.79
N ILE A 15 4.11 -5.02 14.48
CA ILE A 15 5.44 -5.32 13.91
C ILE A 15 6.48 -4.48 14.65
N ILE A 16 7.23 -5.13 15.53
CA ILE A 16 8.39 -4.55 16.19
C ILE A 16 9.58 -4.67 15.25
N ALA A 17 10.54 -3.76 15.34
CA ALA A 17 11.78 -3.80 14.58
C ALA A 17 12.49 -5.16 14.77
N SER A 18 12.87 -5.79 13.68
CA SER A 18 13.65 -7.01 13.67
C SER A 18 15.09 -6.75 14.19
N ALA A 19 15.80 -7.81 14.54
CA ALA A 19 17.22 -7.69 14.89
C ALA A 19 18.06 -7.11 13.72
N ASP A 20 17.66 -7.39 12.48
CA ASP A 20 18.29 -6.83 11.27
C ASP A 20 17.99 -5.34 11.12
N ASP A 21 16.74 -4.92 11.36
CA ASP A 21 16.38 -3.49 11.39
C ASP A 21 17.24 -2.74 12.40
N LEU A 22 17.37 -3.29 13.62
CA LEU A 22 18.13 -2.63 14.68
C LEU A 22 19.62 -2.54 14.34
N ARG A 23 20.20 -3.56 13.70
CA ARG A 23 21.60 -3.52 13.22
C ARG A 23 21.78 -2.43 12.14
N THR A 24 20.85 -2.36 11.21
CA THR A 24 20.86 -1.35 10.15
C THR A 24 20.74 0.05 10.74
N VAL A 25 19.81 0.26 11.68
CA VAL A 25 19.63 1.54 12.38
C VAL A 25 20.91 1.96 13.11
N GLU A 26 21.58 1.03 13.81
CA GLU A 26 22.80 1.32 14.52
C GLU A 26 23.97 1.66 13.57
N ALA A 27 24.07 0.98 12.43
CA ALA A 27 25.03 1.33 11.38
C ALA A 27 24.77 2.75 10.84
N LEU A 28 23.52 3.07 10.54
CA LEU A 28 23.12 4.41 10.06
C LEU A 28 23.41 5.53 11.10
N ARG A 29 23.20 5.25 12.40
CA ARG A 29 23.55 6.19 13.49
C ARG A 29 25.03 6.49 13.55
N ARG A 30 25.87 5.53 13.22
CA ARG A 30 27.33 5.71 13.12
C ARG A 30 27.80 6.37 11.85
N GLY A 31 26.89 6.69 10.91
CA GLY A 31 27.21 7.27 9.62
C GLY A 31 27.77 6.29 8.60
N ASP A 32 27.40 5.00 8.69
CA ASP A 32 27.81 3.97 7.74
C ASP A 32 27.17 4.21 6.37
N GLU A 33 27.97 4.69 5.42
CA GLU A 33 27.51 5.00 4.06
C GLU A 33 27.11 3.74 3.28
N ALA A 34 27.74 2.59 3.55
CA ALA A 34 27.41 1.35 2.88
C ALA A 34 26.00 0.87 3.30
N ALA A 35 25.69 0.92 4.60
CA ALA A 35 24.37 0.60 5.11
C ALA A 35 23.29 1.53 4.50
N PHE A 36 23.59 2.81 4.35
CA PHE A 36 22.67 3.76 3.71
C PHE A 36 22.48 3.47 2.23
N THR A 37 23.55 3.17 1.50
CA THR A 37 23.49 2.82 0.08
C THR A 37 22.65 1.56 -0.15
N MET A 38 22.79 0.54 0.70
CA MET A 38 21.97 -0.67 0.64
C MET A 38 20.49 -0.35 0.83
N LEU A 39 20.15 0.47 1.81
CA LEU A 39 18.79 0.87 2.09
C LEU A 39 18.16 1.65 0.92
N ILE A 40 18.90 2.57 0.30
CA ILE A 40 18.47 3.28 -0.90
C ILE A 40 18.23 2.28 -2.04
N THR A 41 19.18 1.39 -2.29
CA THR A 41 19.08 0.41 -3.39
C THR A 41 17.84 -0.47 -3.24
N GLU A 42 17.50 -0.86 -2.01
CA GLU A 42 16.35 -1.70 -1.71
C GLU A 42 15.01 -0.95 -1.85
N TYR A 43 14.91 0.27 -1.32
CA TYR A 43 13.59 0.92 -1.15
C TYR A 43 13.32 2.10 -2.08
N HIS A 44 14.33 2.73 -2.73
CA HIS A 44 14.13 3.97 -3.49
C HIS A 44 13.06 3.83 -4.58
N SER A 45 13.10 2.77 -5.37
CA SER A 45 12.11 2.56 -6.44
C SER A 45 10.68 2.39 -5.91
N ALA A 46 10.52 1.76 -4.74
CA ALA A 46 9.22 1.60 -4.10
C ALA A 46 8.73 2.92 -3.50
N LEU A 47 9.63 3.74 -2.94
CA LEU A 47 9.31 5.09 -2.46
C LEU A 47 8.82 5.98 -3.60
N VAL A 48 9.51 6.02 -4.74
CA VAL A 48 9.10 6.82 -5.90
C VAL A 48 7.73 6.37 -6.42
N ARG A 49 7.50 5.05 -6.54
CA ARG A 49 6.19 4.52 -6.95
C ARG A 49 5.07 4.92 -5.99
N LEU A 50 5.31 4.85 -4.68
CA LEU A 50 4.30 5.24 -3.70
C LEU A 50 4.08 6.76 -3.71
N ALA A 51 5.13 7.58 -3.82
CA ALA A 51 5.01 9.03 -3.94
C ALA A 51 4.18 9.42 -5.17
N ALA A 52 4.37 8.74 -6.32
CA ALA A 52 3.62 8.98 -7.54
C ALA A 52 2.10 8.73 -7.44
N LEU A 53 1.63 8.07 -6.36
CA LEU A 53 0.18 7.96 -6.11
C LEU A 53 -0.45 9.28 -5.62
N TYR A 54 0.36 10.16 -5.05
CA TYR A 54 -0.07 11.42 -4.44
C TYR A 54 0.22 12.63 -5.35
N VAL A 55 1.25 12.53 -6.18
CA VAL A 55 1.68 13.61 -7.09
C VAL A 55 1.65 13.12 -8.53
N ASN A 56 1.29 14.00 -9.49
CA ASN A 56 1.07 13.58 -10.89
C ASN A 56 2.34 13.63 -11.75
N ASP A 57 3.43 14.18 -11.22
CA ASP A 57 4.70 14.32 -11.93
C ASP A 57 5.73 13.40 -11.31
N ARG A 58 6.38 12.60 -12.15
CA ARG A 58 7.43 11.68 -11.72
C ARG A 58 8.63 12.41 -11.11
N ALA A 59 9.00 13.57 -11.64
CA ALA A 59 10.08 14.37 -11.09
C ALA A 59 9.74 14.83 -9.67
N VAL A 60 8.49 15.26 -9.43
CA VAL A 60 8.00 15.61 -8.10
C VAL A 60 7.98 14.39 -7.17
N ALA A 61 7.64 13.21 -7.68
CA ALA A 61 7.68 11.98 -6.88
C ALA A 61 9.12 11.61 -6.48
N GLU A 62 10.09 11.81 -7.38
CA GLU A 62 11.52 11.63 -7.10
C GLU A 62 12.02 12.64 -6.07
N ASP A 63 11.60 13.92 -6.15
CA ASP A 63 11.92 14.93 -5.15
C ASP A 63 11.38 14.55 -3.76
N VAL A 64 10.12 14.10 -3.67
CA VAL A 64 9.52 13.63 -2.40
C VAL A 64 10.29 12.44 -1.83
N ALA A 65 10.74 11.50 -2.68
CA ALA A 65 11.57 10.38 -2.24
C ALA A 65 12.95 10.85 -1.73
N GLN A 66 13.59 11.81 -2.39
CA GLN A 66 14.86 12.39 -1.94
C GLN A 66 14.70 13.14 -0.60
N GLU A 67 13.67 13.97 -0.48
CA GLU A 67 13.34 14.64 0.79
C GLU A 67 13.08 13.63 1.91
N THR A 68 12.48 12.47 1.59
CA THR A 68 12.27 11.39 2.55
C THR A 68 13.59 10.83 3.05
N TRP A 69 14.58 10.59 2.16
CA TRP A 69 15.90 10.14 2.57
C TRP A 69 16.62 11.12 3.49
N ILE A 70 16.51 12.41 3.20
CA ILE A 70 17.06 13.47 4.07
C ILE A 70 16.39 13.41 5.47
N ALA A 71 15.07 13.22 5.49
CA ALA A 71 14.33 13.11 6.76
C ALA A 71 14.69 11.85 7.56
N VAL A 72 14.93 10.73 6.86
CA VAL A 72 15.40 9.47 7.47
C VAL A 72 16.75 9.69 8.15
N LEU A 73 17.72 10.29 7.46
CA LEU A 73 19.04 10.59 8.04
C LEU A 73 18.95 11.48 9.28
N HIS A 74 18.12 12.51 9.24
CA HIS A 74 17.92 13.39 10.40
C HIS A 74 17.14 12.74 11.53
N GLY A 75 16.24 11.79 11.18
CA GLY A 75 15.32 11.14 12.13
C GLY A 75 15.82 9.85 12.72
N ILE A 76 16.83 9.20 12.12
CA ILE A 76 17.26 7.86 12.49
C ILE A 76 17.71 7.74 13.96
N GLY A 77 18.24 8.83 14.53
CA GLY A 77 18.61 8.89 15.94
C GLY A 77 17.40 8.73 16.88
N ARG A 78 16.20 9.03 16.42
CA ARG A 78 14.94 8.95 17.18
C ARG A 78 14.13 7.68 16.90
N PHE A 79 14.63 6.78 16.06
CA PHE A 79 13.96 5.51 15.80
C PHE A 79 13.99 4.64 17.04
N GLU A 80 12.83 4.28 17.58
CA GLU A 80 12.69 3.54 18.85
C GLU A 80 12.36 2.05 18.65
N GLY A 81 12.29 1.57 17.40
CA GLY A 81 12.00 0.16 17.13
C GLY A 81 10.55 -0.27 17.35
N ARG A 82 9.61 0.68 17.50
CA ARG A 82 8.16 0.39 17.69
C ARG A 82 7.46 -0.10 16.43
N SER A 83 8.15 -0.09 15.29
CA SER A 83 7.71 -0.66 14.02
C SER A 83 8.93 -1.15 13.26
N SER A 84 8.76 -1.91 12.17
CA SER A 84 9.87 -2.22 11.27
C SER A 84 10.49 -0.93 10.70
N LEU A 85 11.78 -0.98 10.36
CA LEU A 85 12.46 0.15 9.70
C LEU A 85 11.77 0.52 8.38
N LYS A 86 11.33 -0.48 7.63
CA LYS A 86 10.53 -0.32 6.41
C LYS A 86 9.24 0.48 6.68
N THR A 87 8.42 0.06 7.64
CA THR A 87 7.18 0.76 7.99
C THR A 87 7.45 2.21 8.37
N TRP A 88 8.46 2.47 9.19
CA TRP A 88 8.84 3.81 9.60
C TRP A 88 9.25 4.70 8.43
N LEU A 89 10.09 4.17 7.51
CA LEU A 89 10.52 4.85 6.29
C LEU A 89 9.33 5.25 5.42
N PHE A 90 8.42 4.32 5.17
CA PHE A 90 7.28 4.54 4.29
C PHE A 90 6.21 5.45 4.91
N ARG A 91 6.08 5.50 6.24
CA ARG A 91 5.26 6.51 6.93
C ARG A 91 5.80 7.91 6.73
N ILE A 92 7.12 8.10 6.80
CA ILE A 92 7.75 9.40 6.51
C ILE A 92 7.42 9.85 5.09
N LEU A 93 7.57 8.94 4.09
CA LEU A 93 7.22 9.23 2.71
C LEU A 93 5.75 9.62 2.55
N THR A 94 4.83 8.78 3.06
CA THR A 94 3.39 9.00 2.92
C THR A 94 2.97 10.35 3.49
N ASN A 95 3.49 10.72 4.66
CA ASN A 95 3.21 12.01 5.27
C ASN A 95 3.74 13.19 4.43
N ARG A 96 4.95 13.06 3.85
CA ARG A 96 5.51 14.08 2.96
C ARG A 96 4.73 14.19 1.66
N ALA A 97 4.43 13.07 1.03
CA ALA A 97 3.66 13.03 -0.21
C ALA A 97 2.25 13.64 -0.05
N LYS A 98 1.55 13.30 1.04
CA LYS A 98 0.26 13.92 1.39
C LYS A 98 0.38 15.43 1.59
N THR A 99 1.40 15.87 2.34
CA THR A 99 1.65 17.31 2.58
C THR A 99 1.95 18.04 1.26
N ARG A 100 2.74 17.44 0.37
CA ARG A 100 3.02 17.99 -0.96
C ARG A 100 1.77 18.11 -1.80
N ALA A 101 0.97 17.04 -1.89
CA ALA A 101 -0.29 17.02 -2.62
C ALA A 101 -1.31 18.04 -2.09
N GLN A 102 -1.38 18.25 -0.77
CA GLN A 102 -2.22 19.28 -0.15
C GLN A 102 -1.80 20.69 -0.57
N ARG A 103 -0.49 20.98 -0.52
CA ARG A 103 0.05 22.30 -0.93
C ARG A 103 -0.21 22.61 -2.41
N GLU A 104 -0.26 21.58 -3.25
CA GLU A 104 -0.58 21.70 -4.67
C GLU A 104 -2.09 21.73 -4.96
N GLY A 105 -2.94 21.73 -3.92
CA GLY A 105 -4.40 21.75 -4.05
C GLY A 105 -5.01 20.46 -4.64
N ARG A 106 -4.26 19.37 -4.63
CA ARG A 106 -4.63 18.09 -5.26
C ARG A 106 -5.09 17.02 -4.26
N TYR A 107 -4.74 17.17 -3.01
CA TYR A 107 -5.16 16.26 -1.96
C TYR A 107 -6.36 16.84 -1.24
N VAL A 108 -7.51 16.25 -1.48
CA VAL A 108 -8.70 16.46 -0.66
C VAL A 108 -8.59 15.46 0.48
N PRO A 109 -8.44 15.92 1.75
CA PRO A 109 -8.54 15.02 2.88
C PRO A 109 -9.92 14.37 2.82
N LEU A 110 -9.96 13.06 2.76
CA LEU A 110 -11.19 12.31 2.68
C LEU A 110 -11.93 12.41 4.02
N SER A 111 -12.65 13.49 4.20
CA SER A 111 -13.72 13.59 5.16
C SER A 111 -14.98 13.01 4.48
N ALA A 112 -15.40 11.83 4.93
CA ALA A 112 -16.79 11.32 4.85
C ALA A 112 -17.45 11.05 3.48
N GLU A 113 -16.88 11.37 2.33
CA GLU A 113 -17.60 11.21 1.05
C GLU A 113 -17.44 9.83 0.37
N ASP A 114 -16.55 8.96 0.86
CA ASP A 114 -16.38 7.61 0.30
C ASP A 114 -17.26 6.54 0.99
N GLU A 115 -18.04 6.90 1.99
CA GLU A 115 -19.01 5.97 2.60
C GLU A 115 -20.27 5.76 1.74
N ASP A 116 -20.57 6.71 0.84
CA ASP A 116 -21.85 6.72 0.12
C ASP A 116 -21.84 6.08 -1.28
N ASN A 117 -20.73 5.57 -1.77
CA ASN A 117 -20.74 4.85 -3.05
C ASN A 117 -20.86 3.33 -2.87
N GLU A 118 -21.77 2.90 -2.00
CA GLU A 118 -22.15 1.49 -1.81
C GLU A 118 -22.81 0.87 -3.06
N ASN A 119 -23.23 1.69 -4.04
CA ASN A 119 -23.95 1.25 -5.24
C ASN A 119 -23.07 1.08 -6.49
N ALA A 120 -21.73 1.16 -6.39
CA ALA A 120 -20.92 0.68 -7.51
C ALA A 120 -21.10 -0.85 -7.61
N PRO A 121 -21.36 -1.44 -8.81
CA PRO A 121 -21.56 -2.86 -8.97
C PRO A 121 -20.31 -3.61 -8.48
N SER A 122 -20.35 -4.02 -7.22
CA SER A 122 -19.32 -4.85 -6.65
C SER A 122 -19.55 -6.26 -7.18
N VAL A 123 -18.51 -6.89 -7.67
CA VAL A 123 -18.51 -8.33 -7.87
C VAL A 123 -18.94 -8.94 -6.53
N SER A 124 -19.93 -9.84 -6.57
CA SER A 124 -20.50 -10.46 -5.35
C SER A 124 -19.39 -10.91 -4.39
N ALA A 125 -19.50 -10.53 -3.14
CA ALA A 125 -18.55 -10.91 -2.09
C ALA A 125 -18.39 -12.44 -1.95
N GLU A 126 -19.40 -13.19 -2.36
CA GLU A 126 -19.42 -14.68 -2.37
C GLU A 126 -18.36 -15.31 -3.29
N ARG A 127 -17.74 -14.51 -4.18
CA ARG A 127 -16.67 -14.98 -5.05
C ARG A 127 -15.28 -14.90 -4.44
N PHE A 128 -15.17 -14.40 -3.21
CA PHE A 128 -13.89 -14.24 -2.52
C PHE A 128 -13.87 -15.08 -1.27
N ASN A 129 -12.74 -15.71 -1.00
CA ASN A 129 -12.48 -16.31 0.29
C ASN A 129 -12.41 -15.21 1.36
N PRO A 130 -13.28 -15.23 2.39
CA PRO A 130 -13.35 -14.19 3.40
C PRO A 130 -12.06 -14.06 4.23
N ASP A 131 -11.30 -15.16 4.37
CA ASP A 131 -10.10 -15.20 5.21
C ASP A 131 -8.84 -14.75 4.47
N THR A 132 -8.73 -15.09 3.18
CA THR A 132 -7.53 -14.83 2.38
C THR A 132 -7.70 -13.67 1.41
N GLY A 133 -8.94 -13.26 1.12
CA GLY A 133 -9.26 -12.30 0.08
C GLY A 133 -8.93 -12.78 -1.34
N HIS A 134 -8.61 -14.07 -1.49
CA HIS A 134 -8.38 -14.70 -2.78
C HIS A 134 -9.70 -15.12 -3.43
N TRP A 135 -9.66 -15.31 -4.74
CA TRP A 135 -10.82 -15.75 -5.51
C TRP A 135 -11.13 -17.22 -5.25
N ASP A 136 -12.35 -17.54 -4.82
CA ASP A 136 -12.85 -18.92 -4.74
C ASP A 136 -13.27 -19.48 -6.09
N ALA A 137 -13.61 -18.59 -7.04
CA ALA A 137 -13.96 -18.98 -8.39
C ALA A 137 -13.20 -18.15 -9.43
N ARG A 138 -12.56 -18.81 -10.38
CA ARG A 138 -11.95 -18.12 -11.54
C ARG A 138 -13.06 -17.43 -12.35
N PRO A 139 -12.77 -16.26 -12.95
CA PRO A 139 -13.69 -15.61 -13.88
C PRO A 139 -14.09 -16.56 -15.02
N SER A 140 -15.35 -16.53 -15.40
CA SER A 140 -15.79 -17.22 -16.61
C SER A 140 -15.01 -16.69 -17.81
N GLY A 141 -14.34 -17.55 -18.54
CA GLY A 141 -13.52 -17.19 -19.70
C GLY A 141 -12.01 -17.19 -19.48
N TRP A 142 -11.52 -17.07 -18.25
CA TRP A 142 -10.07 -17.01 -17.96
C TRP A 142 -9.33 -18.33 -18.17
N GLY A 143 -10.05 -19.46 -18.17
CA GLY A 143 -9.44 -20.79 -18.39
C GLY A 143 -8.88 -21.04 -19.80
N ASN A 144 -9.30 -20.22 -20.77
CA ASN A 144 -8.92 -20.35 -22.18
C ASN A 144 -8.02 -19.21 -22.68
N ILE A 145 -7.58 -18.28 -21.81
CA ILE A 145 -6.72 -17.18 -22.22
C ILE A 145 -5.28 -17.68 -22.23
N PRO A 146 -4.56 -17.57 -23.36
CA PRO A 146 -3.16 -17.91 -23.42
C PRO A 146 -2.36 -17.07 -22.41
N GLU A 147 -1.44 -17.71 -21.70
CA GLU A 147 -0.57 -17.04 -20.71
C GLU A 147 0.17 -15.84 -21.32
N GLU A 148 0.58 -15.97 -22.59
CA GLU A 148 1.22 -14.89 -23.36
C GLU A 148 0.36 -13.62 -23.46
N ARG A 149 -0.96 -13.75 -23.58
CA ARG A 149 -1.88 -12.60 -23.62
C ARG A 149 -2.00 -11.95 -22.25
N LEU A 150 -2.04 -12.73 -21.18
CA LEU A 150 -2.06 -12.20 -19.81
C LEU A 150 -0.76 -11.50 -19.45
N LEU A 151 0.37 -11.94 -20.00
CA LEU A 151 1.69 -11.35 -19.80
C LEU A 151 2.01 -10.22 -20.79
N SER A 152 1.11 -9.95 -21.74
CA SER A 152 1.32 -8.94 -22.77
C SER A 152 1.49 -7.54 -22.17
N GLN A 153 2.23 -6.68 -22.88
CA GLN A 153 2.42 -5.30 -22.48
C GLN A 153 1.08 -4.52 -22.49
N GLU A 154 0.16 -4.91 -23.35
CA GLU A 154 -1.19 -4.32 -23.43
C GLU A 154 -1.98 -4.60 -22.16
N THR A 155 -2.00 -5.85 -21.68
CA THR A 155 -2.67 -6.21 -20.42
C THR A 155 -2.06 -5.48 -19.23
N ARG A 156 -0.73 -5.36 -19.16
CA ARG A 156 -0.05 -4.58 -18.10
C ARG A 156 -0.44 -3.11 -18.15
N THR A 157 -0.51 -2.53 -19.35
CA THR A 157 -0.94 -1.14 -19.54
C THR A 157 -2.40 -0.93 -19.12
N LEU A 158 -3.26 -1.89 -19.42
CA LEU A 158 -4.67 -1.86 -19.02
C LEU A 158 -4.82 -1.95 -17.49
N ILE A 159 -4.11 -2.88 -16.86
CA ILE A 159 -4.10 -2.98 -15.39
C ILE A 159 -3.65 -1.67 -14.76
N GLN A 160 -2.57 -1.07 -15.28
CA GLN A 160 -2.09 0.20 -14.75
C GLN A 160 -3.13 1.32 -14.90
N LYS A 161 -3.76 1.45 -16.07
CA LYS A 161 -4.85 2.41 -16.28
C LYS A 161 -6.03 2.19 -15.34
N ALA A 162 -6.40 0.92 -15.12
CA ALA A 162 -7.48 0.58 -14.19
C ALA A 162 -7.12 0.96 -12.75
N ILE A 163 -5.87 0.74 -12.33
CA ILE A 163 -5.38 1.14 -11.01
C ILE A 163 -5.35 2.66 -10.88
N ASP A 164 -4.88 3.38 -11.91
CA ASP A 164 -4.81 4.85 -11.90
C ASP A 164 -6.20 5.51 -11.80
N ALA A 165 -7.23 4.83 -12.31
CA ALA A 165 -8.63 5.27 -12.24
C ALA A 165 -9.30 4.97 -10.88
N LEU A 166 -8.66 4.22 -9.98
CA LEU A 166 -9.22 3.93 -8.66
C LEU A 166 -9.27 5.17 -7.76
N PRO A 167 -10.24 5.24 -6.85
CA PRO A 167 -10.21 6.20 -5.75
C PRO A 167 -8.88 6.14 -4.98
N PRO A 168 -8.37 7.26 -4.46
CA PRO A 168 -7.03 7.35 -3.87
C PRO A 168 -6.72 6.24 -2.86
N LYS A 169 -7.56 6.00 -1.87
CA LYS A 169 -7.34 4.96 -0.85
C LYS A 169 -7.34 3.54 -1.41
N GLN A 170 -8.21 3.25 -2.38
CA GLN A 170 -8.24 1.95 -3.05
C GLN A 170 -6.93 1.73 -3.83
N ARG A 171 -6.45 2.77 -4.53
CA ARG A 171 -5.20 2.76 -5.27
C ARG A 171 -3.98 2.58 -4.35
N GLU A 172 -3.94 3.28 -3.21
CA GLU A 172 -2.89 3.11 -2.20
C GLU A 172 -2.82 1.66 -1.71
N VAL A 173 -3.96 1.11 -1.27
CA VAL A 173 -4.00 -0.25 -0.72
C VAL A 173 -3.62 -1.31 -1.74
N ILE A 174 -4.16 -1.28 -2.98
CA ILE A 174 -3.83 -2.29 -4.00
C ILE A 174 -2.36 -2.20 -4.44
N THR A 175 -1.81 -0.97 -4.52
CA THR A 175 -0.39 -0.78 -4.87
C THR A 175 0.52 -1.38 -3.81
N LEU A 176 0.25 -1.14 -2.54
CA LEU A 176 1.05 -1.67 -1.45
C LEU A 176 0.91 -3.19 -1.32
N ARG A 177 -0.30 -3.72 -1.40
CA ARG A 177 -0.59 -5.14 -1.22
C ARG A 177 -0.19 -6.00 -2.42
N ASP A 178 -0.65 -5.63 -3.62
CA ASP A 178 -0.59 -6.50 -4.80
C ASP A 178 0.60 -6.19 -5.71
N ILE A 179 1.04 -4.92 -5.79
CA ILE A 179 2.20 -4.56 -6.60
C ILE A 179 3.50 -4.65 -5.79
N ASN A 180 3.51 -4.17 -4.56
CA ASN A 180 4.69 -4.17 -3.71
C ASN A 180 4.80 -5.43 -2.84
N GLY A 181 3.76 -6.27 -2.75
CA GLY A 181 3.76 -7.54 -2.03
C GLY A 181 3.82 -7.41 -0.49
N TRP A 182 3.35 -6.29 0.07
CA TRP A 182 3.43 -6.05 1.50
C TRP A 182 2.32 -6.78 2.27
N SER A 183 2.59 -7.10 3.53
CA SER A 183 1.62 -7.74 4.41
C SER A 183 0.45 -6.81 4.74
N SER A 184 -0.68 -7.38 5.19
CA SER A 184 -1.84 -6.60 5.65
C SER A 184 -1.45 -5.66 6.77
N GLU A 185 -0.71 -6.16 7.74
CA GLU A 185 -0.27 -5.42 8.92
C GLU A 185 0.65 -4.25 8.55
N GLU A 186 1.63 -4.46 7.65
CA GLU A 186 2.50 -3.38 7.15
C GLU A 186 1.68 -2.25 6.51
N VAL A 187 0.71 -2.62 5.65
CA VAL A 187 -0.15 -1.63 4.97
C VAL A 187 -1.04 -0.88 5.96
N CYS A 188 -1.65 -1.57 6.92
CA CYS A 188 -2.43 -0.93 7.98
C CYS A 188 -1.59 0.08 8.77
N ASN A 189 -0.36 -0.31 9.13
CA ASN A 189 0.57 0.53 9.87
C ASN A 189 1.05 1.75 9.06
N ILE A 190 1.28 1.61 7.76
CA ILE A 190 1.76 2.70 6.89
C ILE A 190 0.64 3.70 6.58
N LEU A 191 -0.57 3.20 6.28
CA LEU A 191 -1.70 4.03 5.90
C LEU A 191 -2.52 4.52 7.10
N GLU A 192 -2.24 4.00 8.30
CA GLU A 192 -2.96 4.30 9.55
C GLU A 192 -4.46 3.94 9.45
N ILE A 193 -4.75 2.76 8.90
CA ILE A 193 -6.11 2.23 8.74
C ILE A 193 -6.28 0.92 9.50
N SER A 194 -7.52 0.58 9.88
CA SER A 194 -7.83 -0.71 10.48
C SER A 194 -7.74 -1.85 9.46
N GLU A 195 -7.52 -3.07 9.94
CA GLU A 195 -7.48 -4.27 9.09
C GLU A 195 -8.79 -4.48 8.33
N THR A 196 -9.92 -4.26 9.00
CA THR A 196 -11.24 -4.34 8.38
C THR A 196 -11.37 -3.35 7.21
N ASN A 197 -10.97 -2.10 7.41
CA ASN A 197 -11.01 -1.08 6.36
C ASN A 197 -10.05 -1.44 5.21
N GLN A 198 -8.85 -1.92 5.53
CA GLN A 198 -7.88 -2.38 4.53
C GLN A 198 -8.47 -3.50 3.66
N ARG A 199 -9.13 -4.52 4.26
CA ARG A 199 -9.77 -5.61 3.53
C ARG A 199 -10.87 -5.10 2.59
N VAL A 200 -11.73 -4.21 3.06
CA VAL A 200 -12.80 -3.61 2.25
C VAL A 200 -12.24 -2.83 1.07
N LEU A 201 -11.25 -1.96 1.32
CA LEU A 201 -10.61 -1.16 0.26
C LEU A 201 -9.92 -2.05 -0.79
N LEU A 202 -9.19 -3.07 -0.36
CA LEU A 202 -8.52 -4.01 -1.25
C LEU A 202 -9.53 -4.81 -2.09
N HIS A 203 -10.59 -5.29 -1.47
CA HIS A 203 -11.66 -5.99 -2.16
C HIS A 203 -12.30 -5.13 -3.26
N ARG A 204 -12.66 -3.88 -2.93
CA ARG A 204 -13.25 -2.93 -3.89
C ARG A 204 -12.26 -2.61 -5.03
N ALA A 205 -10.99 -2.41 -4.71
CA ALA A 205 -9.95 -2.15 -5.70
C ALA A 205 -9.80 -3.32 -6.68
N ARG A 206 -9.63 -4.53 -6.17
CA ARG A 206 -9.51 -5.75 -6.98
C ARG A 206 -10.74 -5.99 -7.86
N SER A 207 -11.94 -5.73 -7.34
CA SER A 207 -13.18 -5.87 -8.12
C SER A 207 -13.22 -4.93 -9.32
N LYS A 208 -12.81 -3.67 -9.16
CA LYS A 208 -12.78 -2.69 -10.26
C LYS A 208 -11.72 -3.02 -11.30
N VAL A 209 -10.52 -3.40 -10.87
CA VAL A 209 -9.44 -3.81 -11.80
C VAL A 209 -9.87 -5.04 -12.59
N ARG A 210 -10.50 -6.01 -11.93
CA ARG A 210 -11.01 -7.19 -12.60
C ARG A 210 -12.09 -6.85 -13.62
N GLN A 211 -13.06 -6.02 -13.28
CA GLN A 211 -14.12 -5.60 -14.21
C GLN A 211 -13.52 -5.00 -15.50
N ALA A 212 -12.48 -4.16 -15.35
CA ALA A 212 -11.77 -3.60 -16.51
C ALA A 212 -11.09 -4.69 -17.36
N LEU A 213 -10.49 -5.70 -16.72
CA LEU A 213 -9.87 -6.84 -17.40
C LEU A 213 -10.90 -7.74 -18.09
N GLU A 214 -12.03 -8.05 -17.43
CA GLU A 214 -13.09 -8.87 -18.03
C GLU A 214 -13.65 -8.22 -19.30
N HIS A 215 -13.84 -6.92 -19.30
CA HIS A 215 -14.31 -6.18 -20.47
C HIS A 215 -13.33 -6.28 -21.65
N TYR A 216 -12.05 -6.07 -21.40
CA TYR A 216 -11.00 -6.17 -22.44
C TYR A 216 -10.80 -7.58 -22.99
N LEU A 217 -10.95 -8.60 -22.15
CA LEU A 217 -10.73 -9.99 -22.55
C LEU A 217 -11.96 -10.62 -23.25
N ALA A 218 -13.13 -9.95 -23.15
CA ALA A 218 -14.35 -10.34 -23.84
C ALA A 218 -14.42 -9.79 -25.27
N GLU A 219 -13.59 -8.79 -25.61
CA GLU A 219 -13.42 -8.25 -26.98
C GLU A 219 -12.40 -9.11 -27.77
#